data_7a1df165c129e92557384e916d14a3b3
#
_entry.id   7a1df165c129e92557384e916d14a3b3
#
_cell.length_a   1.000
_cell.length_b   1.000
_cell.length_c   1.000
_cell.angle_alpha   90.00
_cell.angle_beta   90.00
_cell.angle_gamma   90.00
#
_symmetry.space_group_name_H-M   'P 1'
#
loop_
_entity.id
_entity.type
_entity.pdbx_description
1 polymer ?
#
loop_
_entity_poly.entity_id
_entity_poly.type
_entity_poly.pdbx_seq_one_letter_code
_entity_poly.pdbx_strand_id
1 'polypeptide(L)'
;MAKKDKNLIDSIKEFLKTIFFALLIAGLIRTLFFQPFWIPSGSMKPNLLIGDYIFVNKFVYGYSKYSCPFSLCPFSGRIFYTEPKRGDVVVFRHPVNGKDYVKRLIGLPGDEISIKDGRLIINGEKINTQQIEPFSEKKEMQGPLASIPRCSNAPVSL
;
A
#
# COMPACT_ATOMS: atom_id res chain seq x y z
N MET A 1 36.64 -29.25 31.16
CA MET A 1 35.44 -28.38 31.18
C MET A 1 35.66 -27.12 30.34
N ALA A 2 36.73 -26.36 30.44
CA ALA A 2 36.97 -25.09 29.75
C ALA A 2 36.93 -25.12 28.21
N LYS A 3 37.25 -26.22 27.55
CA LYS A 3 37.25 -26.35 26.09
C LYS A 3 35.83 -26.46 25.51
N LYS A 4 34.89 -27.03 26.25
CA LYS A 4 33.47 -27.19 25.84
C LYS A 4 32.71 -25.86 25.92
N ASP A 5 33.02 -25.06 26.94
CA ASP A 5 32.39 -23.75 27.14
C ASP A 5 32.86 -22.75 26.09
N LYS A 6 34.11 -22.80 25.62
CA LYS A 6 34.64 -21.95 24.55
C LYS A 6 33.95 -22.25 23.22
N ASN A 7 33.72 -23.52 22.90
CA ASN A 7 33.01 -23.90 21.68
C ASN A 7 31.54 -23.43 21.68
N LEU A 8 30.91 -23.46 22.85
CA LEU A 8 29.53 -23.00 23.01
C LEU A 8 29.43 -21.47 22.81
N ILE A 9 30.34 -20.71 23.36
CA ILE A 9 30.40 -19.25 23.21
C ILE A 9 30.66 -18.87 21.75
N ASP A 10 31.56 -19.57 21.06
CA ASP A 10 31.86 -19.31 19.67
C ASP A 10 30.66 -19.64 18.76
N SER A 11 29.96 -20.75 19.03
CA SER A 11 28.71 -21.09 18.30
C SER A 11 27.61 -20.06 18.53
N ILE A 12 27.47 -19.54 19.75
CA ILE A 12 26.49 -18.46 20.04
C ILE A 12 26.86 -17.18 19.27
N LYS A 13 28.13 -16.80 19.22
CA LYS A 13 28.58 -15.63 18.47
C LYS A 13 28.30 -15.77 16.98
N GLU A 14 28.59 -16.92 16.38
CA GLU A 14 28.28 -17.18 14.97
C GLU A 14 26.77 -17.14 14.69
N PHE A 15 25.97 -17.71 15.57
CA PHE A 15 24.52 -17.66 15.48
C PHE A 15 24.00 -16.22 15.54
N LEU A 16 24.46 -15.42 16.50
CA LEU A 16 24.09 -14.01 16.63
C LEU A 16 24.54 -13.18 15.42
N LYS A 17 25.73 -13.45 14.88
CA LYS A 17 26.23 -12.82 13.67
C LYS A 17 25.34 -13.14 12.47
N THR A 18 24.93 -14.40 12.33
CA THR A 18 24.03 -14.83 11.24
C THR A 18 22.67 -14.14 11.33
N ILE A 19 22.08 -14.07 12.52
CA ILE A 19 20.82 -13.35 12.75
C ILE A 19 20.99 -11.87 12.41
N PHE A 20 22.08 -11.24 12.85
CA PHE A 20 22.34 -9.83 12.57
C PHE A 20 22.38 -9.56 11.07
N PHE A 21 23.14 -10.35 10.29
CA PHE A 21 23.21 -10.16 8.85
C PHE A 21 21.88 -10.48 8.14
N ALA A 22 21.15 -11.49 8.58
CA ALA A 22 19.83 -11.81 8.06
C ALA A 22 18.84 -10.67 8.24
N LEU A 23 18.79 -10.09 9.46
CA LEU A 23 17.93 -8.93 9.75
C LEU A 23 18.37 -7.68 8.98
N LEU A 24 19.68 -7.47 8.82
CA LEU A 24 20.23 -6.37 8.04
C LEU A 24 19.83 -6.46 6.57
N ILE A 25 20.00 -7.63 5.96
CA ILE A 25 19.61 -7.87 4.55
C ILE A 25 18.10 -7.72 4.38
N ALA A 26 17.31 -8.34 5.25
CA ALA A 26 15.86 -8.22 5.22
C ALA A 26 15.39 -6.76 5.39
N GLY A 27 16.02 -6.03 6.30
CA GLY A 27 15.76 -4.60 6.50
C GLY A 27 16.11 -3.76 5.28
N LEU A 28 17.24 -4.02 4.63
CA LEU A 28 17.64 -3.35 3.40
C LEU A 28 16.64 -3.62 2.27
N ILE A 29 16.25 -4.87 2.04
CA ILE A 29 15.28 -5.24 1.00
C ILE A 29 13.94 -4.54 1.26
N ARG A 30 13.43 -4.60 2.49
CA ARG A 30 12.18 -3.93 2.87
C ARG A 30 12.25 -2.41 2.72
N THR A 31 13.40 -1.80 3.00
CA THR A 31 13.58 -0.35 2.91
C THR A 31 13.68 0.12 1.47
N LEU A 32 14.46 -0.58 0.66
CA LEU A 32 14.82 -0.14 -0.68
C LEU A 32 13.83 -0.60 -1.76
N PHE A 33 13.23 -1.76 -1.63
CA PHE A 33 12.49 -2.35 -2.74
C PHE A 33 11.00 -2.46 -2.49
N PHE A 34 10.58 -3.25 -1.51
CA PHE A 34 9.18 -3.64 -1.37
C PHE A 34 8.68 -3.48 0.07
N GLN A 35 7.45 -3.04 0.18
CA GLN A 35 6.76 -2.99 1.47
C GLN A 35 5.43 -3.74 1.36
N PRO A 36 5.21 -4.75 2.22
CA PRO A 36 3.92 -5.41 2.27
C PRO A 36 2.88 -4.51 2.96
N PHE A 37 1.67 -4.49 2.39
CA PHE A 37 0.50 -3.84 2.96
C PHE A 37 -0.67 -4.80 2.96
N TRP A 38 -1.49 -4.71 3.98
CA TRP A 38 -2.77 -5.39 4.07
C TRP A 38 -3.89 -4.43 3.70
N ILE A 39 -4.90 -4.91 2.96
CA ILE A 39 -6.02 -4.11 2.48
C ILE A 39 -7.19 -4.20 3.47
N PRO A 40 -7.43 -3.16 4.30
CA PRO A 40 -8.49 -3.17 5.31
C PRO A 40 -9.85 -2.73 4.77
N SER A 41 -9.93 -2.16 3.56
CA SER A 41 -11.16 -1.54 3.06
C SER A 41 -11.45 -1.88 1.61
N GLY A 42 -12.74 -1.97 1.26
CA GLY A 42 -13.21 -2.31 -0.10
C GLY A 42 -13.23 -1.15 -1.10
N SER A 43 -12.60 -0.01 -0.79
CA SER A 43 -12.66 1.18 -1.67
C SER A 43 -11.95 1.02 -3.02
N MET A 44 -11.21 -0.07 -3.21
CA MET A 44 -10.52 -0.43 -4.46
C MET A 44 -11.13 -1.67 -5.13
N LYS A 45 -12.30 -2.17 -4.67
CA LYS A 45 -13.04 -3.26 -5.34
C LYS A 45 -13.45 -2.84 -6.75
N PRO A 46 -13.44 -3.76 -7.71
CA PRO A 46 -13.11 -5.19 -7.60
C PRO A 46 -11.60 -5.51 -7.67
N ASN A 47 -10.74 -4.53 -7.94
CA ASN A 47 -9.31 -4.75 -8.19
C ASN A 47 -8.53 -5.25 -6.97
N LEU A 48 -8.89 -4.77 -5.77
CA LEU A 48 -8.29 -5.18 -4.51
C LEU A 48 -9.41 -5.54 -3.53
N LEU A 49 -9.33 -6.73 -2.96
CA LEU A 49 -10.31 -7.22 -2.00
C LEU A 49 -9.86 -6.92 -0.57
N ILE A 50 -10.83 -6.91 0.34
CA ILE A 50 -10.52 -6.80 1.77
C ILE A 50 -9.82 -8.08 2.21
N GLY A 51 -8.68 -7.94 2.91
CA GLY A 51 -7.87 -9.07 3.34
C GLY A 51 -6.69 -9.38 2.44
N ASP A 52 -6.64 -8.81 1.23
CA ASP A 52 -5.50 -8.99 0.33
C ASP A 52 -4.22 -8.44 0.93
N TYR A 53 -3.11 -9.13 0.64
CA TYR A 53 -1.76 -8.62 0.87
C TYR A 53 -1.16 -8.18 -0.45
N ILE A 54 -0.69 -6.94 -0.50
CA ILE A 54 -0.03 -6.37 -1.66
C ILE A 54 1.41 -5.99 -1.34
N PHE A 55 2.28 -6.06 -2.35
CA PHE A 55 3.63 -5.53 -2.26
C PHE A 55 3.70 -4.19 -3.01
N VAL A 56 4.02 -3.15 -2.28
CA VAL A 56 4.21 -1.81 -2.84
C VAL A 56 5.67 -1.65 -3.24
N ASN A 57 5.85 -1.34 -4.50
CA ASN A 57 7.15 -1.02 -5.07
C ASN A 57 7.50 0.44 -4.75
N LYS A 58 8.62 0.66 -4.04
CA LYS A 58 9.00 1.99 -3.57
C LYS A 58 9.79 2.82 -4.59
N PHE A 59 10.45 2.17 -5.53
CA PHE A 59 11.33 2.87 -6.47
C PHE A 59 10.62 3.42 -7.72
N VAL A 60 9.36 3.06 -7.98
CA VAL A 60 8.62 3.54 -9.16
C VAL A 60 8.49 5.05 -9.17
N TYR A 61 8.18 5.66 -8.05
CA TYR A 61 8.00 7.11 -7.92
C TYR A 61 9.11 7.78 -7.11
N GLY A 62 10.23 7.09 -6.93
CA GLY A 62 11.36 7.57 -6.13
C GLY A 62 11.14 7.45 -4.63
N TYR A 63 12.23 7.70 -3.90
CA TYR A 63 12.28 7.53 -2.44
C TYR A 63 11.91 8.82 -1.73
N SER A 64 11.06 8.71 -0.73
CA SER A 64 10.73 9.78 0.20
C SER A 64 11.14 9.42 1.63
N LYS A 65 11.02 10.34 2.56
CA LYS A 65 11.25 10.05 3.99
C LYS A 65 10.42 8.86 4.51
N TYR A 66 9.26 8.59 3.91
CA TYR A 66 8.39 7.45 4.27
C TYR A 66 8.85 6.11 3.69
N SER A 67 9.82 6.13 2.80
CA SER A 67 10.40 4.89 2.26
C SER A 67 11.27 4.17 3.27
N CYS A 68 11.82 4.89 4.25
CA CYS A 68 12.63 4.32 5.32
C CYS A 68 11.80 3.80 6.49
N PRO A 69 12.31 2.80 7.24
CA PRO A 69 11.71 2.37 8.49
C PRO A 69 11.57 3.56 9.44
N PHE A 70 10.42 3.64 10.13
CA PHE A 70 10.12 4.71 11.09
C PHE A 70 10.24 6.14 10.54
N SER A 71 10.24 6.32 9.21
CA SER A 71 10.41 7.62 8.55
C SER A 71 11.73 8.33 8.92
N LEU A 72 12.78 7.55 9.16
CA LEU A 72 14.09 8.05 9.64
C LEU A 72 15.00 8.58 8.54
N CYS A 73 14.58 8.60 7.28
CA CYS A 73 15.41 9.17 6.22
C CYS A 73 15.62 10.67 6.43
N PRO A 74 16.87 11.16 6.44
CA PRO A 74 17.21 12.53 6.79
C PRO A 74 17.02 13.55 5.65
N PHE A 75 16.31 13.19 4.58
CA PHE A 75 16.07 14.08 3.45
C PHE A 75 14.60 14.50 3.35
N SER A 76 14.38 15.72 2.92
CA SER A 76 13.08 16.27 2.55
C SER A 76 12.88 16.16 1.04
N GLY A 77 11.64 15.83 0.60
CA GLY A 77 11.33 15.66 -0.81
C GLY A 77 11.47 14.22 -1.30
N ARG A 78 11.74 14.06 -2.60
CA ARG A 78 11.91 12.75 -3.25
C ARG A 78 13.22 12.68 -4.02
N ILE A 79 13.91 11.55 -3.91
CA ILE A 79 15.11 11.20 -4.68
C ILE A 79 14.70 10.28 -5.81
N PHE A 80 15.22 10.47 -7.02
CA PHE A 80 14.84 9.71 -8.23
C PHE A 80 13.34 9.80 -8.53
N TYR A 81 12.80 11.00 -8.46
CA TYR A 81 11.37 11.25 -8.68
C TYR A 81 10.97 10.93 -10.12
N THR A 82 9.91 10.13 -10.28
CA THR A 82 9.18 9.91 -11.52
C THR A 82 7.73 10.29 -11.29
N GLU A 83 7.15 11.02 -12.22
CA GLU A 83 5.75 11.45 -12.10
C GLU A 83 4.80 10.25 -12.26
N PRO A 84 3.80 10.15 -11.37
CA PRO A 84 2.77 9.15 -11.51
C PRO A 84 1.85 9.47 -12.69
N LYS A 85 1.36 8.42 -13.32
CA LYS A 85 0.45 8.54 -14.46
C LYS A 85 -1.01 8.40 -14.01
N ARG A 86 -1.92 9.00 -14.78
CA ARG A 86 -3.35 8.82 -14.57
C ARG A 86 -3.73 7.33 -14.68
N GLY A 87 -4.50 6.83 -13.73
CA GLY A 87 -4.89 5.44 -13.65
C GLY A 87 -4.01 4.60 -12.72
N ASP A 88 -2.83 5.08 -12.33
CA ASP A 88 -1.93 4.37 -11.42
C ASP A 88 -2.58 4.12 -10.06
N VAL A 89 -2.32 2.96 -9.50
CA VAL A 89 -2.68 2.65 -8.12
C VAL A 89 -1.53 3.07 -7.22
N VAL A 90 -1.79 4.06 -6.36
CA VAL A 90 -0.77 4.66 -5.51
C VAL A 90 -1.07 4.43 -4.04
N VAL A 91 -0.01 4.23 -3.27
CA VAL A 91 -0.06 4.24 -1.80
C VAL A 91 0.51 5.56 -1.32
N PHE A 92 -0.24 6.26 -0.50
CA PHE A 92 0.18 7.54 0.06
C PHE A 92 -0.23 7.68 1.51
N ARG A 93 0.53 8.48 2.23
CA ARG A 93 0.24 8.79 3.62
C ARG A 93 -0.72 9.98 3.69
N HIS A 94 -1.87 9.76 4.32
CA HIS A 94 -2.87 10.80 4.45
C HIS A 94 -2.37 11.92 5.39
N PRO A 95 -2.41 13.20 4.96
CA PRO A 95 -1.77 14.28 5.68
C PRO A 95 -2.39 14.58 7.05
N VAL A 96 -3.69 14.34 7.21
CA VAL A 96 -4.42 14.68 8.44
C VAL A 96 -4.29 13.58 9.50
N ASN A 97 -4.51 12.32 9.13
CA ASN A 97 -4.56 11.21 10.10
C ASN A 97 -3.31 10.32 10.11
N GLY A 98 -2.35 10.57 9.22
CA GLY A 98 -1.10 9.82 9.13
C GLY A 98 -1.23 8.34 8.77
N LYS A 99 -2.39 7.91 8.29
CA LYS A 99 -2.62 6.53 7.84
C LYS A 99 -2.27 6.37 6.37
N ASP A 100 -1.88 5.16 6.00
CA ASP A 100 -1.60 4.83 4.61
C ASP A 100 -2.90 4.46 3.88
N TYR A 101 -3.10 5.06 2.71
CA TYR A 101 -4.25 4.84 1.84
C TYR A 101 -3.79 4.31 0.49
N VAL A 102 -4.59 3.40 -0.07
CA VAL A 102 -4.42 2.89 -1.43
C VAL A 102 -5.55 3.44 -2.27
N LYS A 103 -5.25 4.19 -3.33
CA LYS A 103 -6.24 4.79 -4.24
C LYS A 103 -5.71 4.79 -5.66
N ARG A 104 -6.66 4.88 -6.62
CA ARG A 104 -6.34 5.10 -8.02
C ARG A 104 -6.21 6.61 -8.28
N LEU A 105 -5.13 6.99 -8.93
CA LEU A 105 -4.88 8.37 -9.33
C LEU A 105 -5.75 8.73 -10.53
N ILE A 106 -6.67 9.65 -10.35
CA ILE A 106 -7.58 10.09 -11.40
C ILE A 106 -7.12 11.42 -11.98
N GLY A 107 -6.78 12.39 -11.16
CA GLY A 107 -6.33 13.70 -11.58
C GLY A 107 -4.84 13.89 -11.44
N LEU A 108 -4.26 14.63 -12.35
CA LEU A 108 -2.90 15.12 -12.31
C LEU A 108 -2.89 16.59 -11.90
N PRO A 109 -1.75 17.15 -11.49
CA PRO A 109 -1.64 18.57 -11.19
C PRO A 109 -2.13 19.44 -12.36
N GLY A 110 -3.03 20.38 -12.06
CA GLY A 110 -3.62 21.27 -13.07
C GLY A 110 -4.89 20.74 -13.73
N ASP A 111 -5.30 19.50 -13.46
CA ASP A 111 -6.57 18.98 -14.00
C ASP A 111 -7.78 19.53 -13.26
N GLU A 112 -8.81 19.86 -14.02
CA GLU A 112 -10.15 20.13 -13.52
C GLU A 112 -11.00 18.86 -13.59
N ILE A 113 -11.49 18.39 -12.44
CA ILE A 113 -12.24 17.15 -12.34
C ILE A 113 -13.66 17.44 -11.88
N SER A 114 -14.62 16.94 -12.63
CA SER A 114 -16.03 16.99 -12.28
C SER A 114 -16.73 15.66 -12.52
N ILE A 115 -17.85 15.47 -11.82
CA ILE A 115 -18.70 14.30 -12.02
C ILE A 115 -20.09 14.83 -12.42
N LYS A 116 -20.57 14.39 -13.59
CA LYS A 116 -21.89 14.74 -14.08
C LYS A 116 -22.62 13.46 -14.49
N ASP A 117 -23.80 13.27 -13.95
CA ASP A 117 -24.65 12.08 -14.19
C ASP A 117 -23.90 10.75 -13.96
N GLY A 118 -23.09 10.69 -12.88
CA GLY A 118 -22.29 9.53 -12.53
C GLY A 118 -21.07 9.28 -13.44
N ARG A 119 -20.81 10.17 -14.41
CA ARG A 119 -19.68 10.07 -15.34
C ARG A 119 -18.58 11.05 -14.98
N LEU A 120 -17.36 10.56 -15.07
CA LEU A 120 -16.17 11.36 -14.80
C LEU A 120 -15.85 12.26 -16.01
N ILE A 121 -15.63 13.54 -15.75
CA ILE A 121 -15.22 14.55 -16.72
C ILE A 121 -13.90 15.11 -16.25
N ILE A 122 -12.91 15.13 -17.13
CA ILE A 122 -11.58 15.69 -16.85
C ILE A 122 -11.28 16.74 -17.91
N ASN A 123 -10.97 17.96 -17.49
CA ASN A 123 -10.70 19.09 -18.36
C ASN A 123 -11.82 19.34 -19.40
N GLY A 124 -13.06 19.13 -19.01
CA GLY A 124 -14.22 19.29 -19.87
C GLY A 124 -14.54 18.10 -20.79
N GLU A 125 -13.66 17.10 -20.86
CA GLU A 125 -13.87 15.91 -21.68
C GLU A 125 -14.43 14.75 -20.84
N LYS A 126 -15.47 14.08 -21.37
CA LYS A 126 -16.03 12.88 -20.76
C LYS A 126 -15.07 11.70 -20.95
N ILE A 127 -14.72 11.03 -19.86
CA ILE A 127 -13.93 9.81 -19.94
C ILE A 127 -14.79 8.69 -20.54
N ASN A 128 -14.24 8.03 -21.56
CA ASN A 128 -14.90 6.87 -22.14
C ASN A 128 -14.91 5.73 -21.12
N THR A 129 -16.12 5.28 -20.77
CA THR A 129 -16.31 4.20 -19.79
C THR A 129 -17.01 3.03 -20.48
N GLN A 130 -16.49 1.84 -20.26
CA GLN A 130 -17.14 0.60 -20.68
C GLN A 130 -17.87 0.00 -19.49
N GLN A 131 -19.10 -0.42 -19.73
CA GLN A 131 -19.84 -1.17 -18.73
C GLN A 131 -19.23 -2.57 -18.63
N ILE A 132 -18.81 -2.92 -17.43
CA ILE A 132 -18.32 -4.26 -17.10
C ILE A 132 -19.39 -5.04 -16.36
N GLU A 133 -19.23 -6.35 -16.28
CA GLU A 133 -20.13 -7.20 -15.49
C GLU A 133 -20.17 -6.73 -14.02
N PRO A 134 -21.38 -6.79 -13.41
CA PRO A 134 -21.53 -6.37 -12.03
C PRO A 134 -20.69 -7.27 -11.11
N PHE A 135 -19.88 -6.64 -10.27
CA PHE A 135 -19.09 -7.34 -9.27
C PHE A 135 -20.02 -7.87 -8.17
N SER A 136 -20.09 -9.20 -8.04
CA SER A 136 -20.84 -9.87 -6.97
C SER A 136 -19.87 -10.54 -5.99
N GLU A 137 -20.00 -10.26 -4.73
CA GLU A 137 -19.22 -10.87 -3.67
C GLU A 137 -20.15 -11.61 -2.72
N LYS A 138 -19.79 -12.85 -2.35
CA LYS A 138 -20.51 -13.56 -1.31
C LYS A 138 -20.38 -12.80 -0.01
N LYS A 139 -21.51 -12.63 0.70
CA LYS A 139 -21.53 -11.99 2.00
C LYS A 139 -20.90 -12.94 3.03
N GLU A 140 -19.58 -12.90 3.13
CA GLU A 140 -18.85 -13.59 4.19
C GLU A 140 -18.71 -12.67 5.40
N MET A 141 -18.78 -13.26 6.59
CA MET A 141 -18.47 -12.53 7.82
C MET A 141 -16.97 -12.23 7.80
N GLN A 142 -16.62 -10.99 7.53
CA GLN A 142 -15.24 -10.55 7.46
C GLN A 142 -14.68 -10.35 8.86
N GLY A 143 -13.94 -11.33 9.35
CA GLY A 143 -13.02 -11.25 10.48
C GLY A 143 -13.58 -10.73 11.83
N PRO A 144 -12.75 -10.62 12.86
CA PRO A 144 -13.16 -10.20 14.20
C PRO A 144 -13.58 -8.73 14.33
N LEU A 145 -13.47 -7.93 13.27
CA LEU A 145 -13.93 -6.54 13.20
C LEU A 145 -15.22 -6.39 12.37
N ALA A 146 -16.02 -7.42 12.27
CA ALA A 146 -17.30 -7.45 11.54
C ALA A 146 -18.43 -6.59 12.16
N SER A 147 -18.11 -5.54 12.90
CA SER A 147 -19.03 -4.44 13.19
C SER A 147 -19.09 -3.44 12.03
N ILE A 148 -19.14 -3.94 10.81
CA ILE A 148 -19.43 -3.10 9.65
C ILE A 148 -20.91 -2.74 9.71
N PRO A 149 -21.28 -1.44 9.64
CA PRO A 149 -22.67 -1.05 9.52
C PRO A 149 -23.30 -1.84 8.38
N ARG A 150 -24.35 -2.58 8.67
CA ARG A 150 -25.12 -3.28 7.64
C ARG A 150 -25.63 -2.21 6.69
N CYS A 151 -25.08 -2.17 5.50
CA CYS A 151 -25.75 -1.42 4.44
C CYS A 151 -27.16 -1.98 4.36
N SER A 152 -28.14 -1.17 4.67
CA SER A 152 -29.55 -1.53 4.44
C SER A 152 -29.67 -1.95 2.99
N ASN A 153 -30.41 -3.00 2.69
CA ASN A 153 -30.64 -3.57 1.36
C ASN A 153 -31.38 -2.61 0.41
N ALA A 154 -31.04 -1.35 0.39
CA ALA A 154 -31.53 -0.43 -0.62
C ALA A 154 -30.75 -0.72 -1.91
N PRO A 155 -31.41 -1.12 -3.00
CA PRO A 155 -30.74 -1.22 -4.28
C PRO A 155 -30.19 0.17 -4.62
N VAL A 156 -28.87 0.28 -4.75
CA VAL A 156 -28.26 1.46 -5.34
C VAL A 156 -28.59 1.38 -6.83
N SER A 157 -29.64 2.07 -7.23
CA SER A 157 -29.86 2.36 -8.65
C SER A 157 -28.78 3.34 -9.08
N LEU A 158 -27.79 2.86 -9.80
CA LEU A 158 -26.87 3.67 -10.58
C LEU A 158 -27.52 4.10 -11.88
#